data_f31fa78daa8024ffc2cb9a3dda8b3fbf
#
_entry.id   f31fa78daa8024ffc2cb9a3dda8b3fbf
#
_cell.length_a   1.000
_cell.length_b   1.000
_cell.length_c   1.000
_cell.angle_alpha   90.00
_cell.angle_beta   90.00
_cell.angle_gamma   90.00
#
_symmetry.space_group_name_H-M   'P 1'
#
loop_
_entity.id
_entity.type
_entity.pdbx_description
1 polymer ?
#
loop_
_entity_poly.entity_id
_entity_poly.type
_entity_poly.pdbx_seq_one_letter_code
_entity_poly.pdbx_strand_id
1 'polypeptide(L)'
;QRLIRESHEPDRNKKGHFKRAWQLFRALVGRGIVEIAPDAETHARVRVNVELQDDFSMDQALSMYLLETLPLLDPESEAYALDMLTLVESILENPEIVLRRQLDKVKGRAVAEMKAQGLDYDERMAKLEELEYPKPLRDFVYETFNAFADRHPWVGEENIRPKSIAREMFEGYRSFSDYVQEYDLERAEGLLLRHLNGVYKVLRQTVPDNAKPGELVEMEHYLRDMLRQVDSSLLEEWEKMRDPGYLAAPSPELRPARPEGPPDLTRDPKAMTAAIRARAFAFLRAWSTGRDEEALVAIDSQTDDEGQPWTSERLAAARESHRAEHPGGLRLDPEARNLRHTHVEVIDEGAGWLVQQMLVDTDGANDWVLELDADVEATREAGRPVLKLLRLGPLV
;
A
#
# COMPACT_ATOMS: atom_id res chain seq x y z
N GLN A 1 -2.12 27.89 17.81
CA GLN A 1 -2.30 29.35 17.84
C GLN A 1 -0.97 30.10 17.82
N ARG A 2 0.06 29.64 18.58
CA ARG A 2 1.38 30.29 18.66
C ARG A 2 2.07 30.36 17.31
N LEU A 3 2.12 29.27 16.53
CA LEU A 3 2.69 29.21 15.19
C LEU A 3 2.12 30.26 14.24
N ILE A 4 0.79 30.41 14.22
CA ILE A 4 0.13 31.42 13.36
C ILE A 4 0.47 32.84 13.82
N ARG A 5 0.53 33.06 15.15
CA ARG A 5 0.80 34.39 15.72
C ARG A 5 2.25 34.82 15.43
N GLU A 6 3.20 33.90 15.54
CA GLU A 6 4.64 34.15 15.36
C GLU A 6 5.12 33.97 13.89
N SER A 7 4.21 33.61 12.96
CA SER A 7 4.55 33.50 11.54
C SER A 7 4.87 34.88 10.93
N HIS A 8 5.64 34.92 9.86
CA HIS A 8 5.97 36.13 9.10
C HIS A 8 4.85 36.58 8.16
N GLU A 9 3.70 35.96 8.21
CA GLU A 9 2.52 36.29 7.39
C GLU A 9 1.93 37.63 7.76
N PRO A 10 1.35 38.40 6.79
CA PRO A 10 0.59 39.59 7.05
C PRO A 10 -0.62 39.33 7.98
N ASP A 11 -0.99 40.31 8.80
CA ASP A 11 -2.08 40.17 9.78
C ASP A 11 -3.44 39.78 9.16
N ARG A 12 -3.66 40.19 7.91
CA ARG A 12 -4.84 39.78 7.14
C ARG A 12 -4.89 38.27 6.94
N ASN A 13 -3.75 37.68 6.55
CA ASN A 13 -3.62 36.24 6.32
C ASN A 13 -3.70 35.47 7.64
N LYS A 14 -3.07 35.99 8.70
CA LYS A 14 -3.15 35.37 10.04
C LYS A 14 -4.58 35.21 10.52
N LYS A 15 -5.47 36.20 10.27
CA LYS A 15 -6.90 36.08 10.60
C LYS A 15 -7.57 34.93 9.86
N GLY A 16 -7.25 34.75 8.58
CA GLY A 16 -7.71 33.60 7.77
C GLY A 16 -7.23 32.27 8.34
N HIS A 17 -5.95 32.18 8.65
CA HIS A 17 -5.37 30.98 9.25
C HIS A 17 -5.95 30.63 10.63
N PHE A 18 -6.22 31.62 11.48
CA PHE A 18 -6.92 31.39 12.75
C PHE A 18 -8.33 30.87 12.54
N LYS A 19 -9.08 31.41 11.59
CA LYS A 19 -10.43 30.96 11.26
C LYS A 19 -10.39 29.50 10.77
N ARG A 20 -9.48 29.16 9.82
CA ARG A 20 -9.29 27.81 9.30
C ARG A 20 -8.86 26.82 10.41
N ALA A 21 -7.88 27.20 11.23
CA ALA A 21 -7.42 26.36 12.34
C ALA A 21 -8.54 26.07 13.35
N TRP A 22 -9.41 27.05 13.64
CA TRP A 22 -10.54 26.86 14.53
C TRP A 22 -11.63 25.95 13.92
N GLN A 23 -11.88 26.08 12.64
CA GLN A 23 -12.82 25.21 11.93
C GLN A 23 -12.34 23.77 11.91
N LEU A 24 -11.04 23.54 11.60
CA LEU A 24 -10.39 22.22 11.67
C LEU A 24 -10.46 21.63 13.07
N PHE A 25 -10.13 22.41 14.10
CA PHE A 25 -10.21 21.95 15.49
C PHE A 25 -11.63 21.49 15.86
N ARG A 26 -12.66 22.23 15.48
CA ARG A 26 -14.06 21.84 15.70
C ARG A 26 -14.43 20.55 14.97
N ALA A 27 -13.95 20.38 13.74
CA ALA A 27 -14.17 19.16 12.97
C ALA A 27 -13.51 17.94 13.66
N LEU A 28 -12.29 18.09 14.16
CA LEU A 28 -11.58 17.05 14.92
C LEU A 28 -12.32 16.67 16.21
N VAL A 29 -12.82 17.65 16.95
CA VAL A 29 -13.64 17.41 18.16
C VAL A 29 -14.96 16.74 17.81
N GLY A 30 -15.64 17.20 16.76
CA GLY A 30 -16.90 16.62 16.31
C GLY A 30 -16.80 15.17 15.86
N ARG A 31 -15.59 14.73 15.46
CA ARG A 31 -15.28 13.35 15.07
C ARG A 31 -14.71 12.50 16.21
N GLY A 32 -14.55 13.06 17.40
CA GLY A 32 -13.97 12.34 18.52
C GLY A 32 -12.47 12.02 18.36
N ILE A 33 -11.79 12.58 17.36
CA ILE A 33 -10.33 12.44 17.20
C ILE A 33 -9.62 13.19 18.31
N VAL A 34 -10.20 14.33 18.70
CA VAL A 34 -9.71 15.18 19.78
C VAL A 34 -10.82 15.37 20.78
N GLU A 35 -10.51 15.16 22.05
CA GLU A 35 -11.41 15.38 23.17
C GLU A 35 -10.97 16.59 24.00
N ILE A 36 -11.96 17.35 24.49
CA ILE A 36 -11.75 18.43 25.43
C ILE A 36 -12.09 17.92 26.83
N ALA A 37 -11.06 17.57 27.58
CA ALA A 37 -11.21 17.15 28.97
C ALA A 37 -11.08 18.34 29.93
N PRO A 38 -11.88 18.40 31.02
CA PRO A 38 -11.67 19.40 32.04
C PRO A 38 -10.33 19.23 32.74
N ASP A 39 -9.62 20.33 32.94
CA ASP A 39 -8.34 20.38 33.66
C ASP A 39 -8.46 21.36 34.82
N ALA A 40 -7.97 21.00 35.99
CA ALA A 40 -8.07 21.78 37.21
C ALA A 40 -7.26 23.09 37.17
N GLU A 41 -6.19 23.15 36.36
CA GLU A 41 -5.30 24.29 36.28
C GLU A 41 -5.62 25.23 35.11
N THR A 42 -6.01 24.67 33.94
CA THR A 42 -6.17 25.42 32.68
C THR A 42 -7.59 25.46 32.17
N HIS A 43 -8.54 24.92 32.91
CA HIS A 43 -9.98 24.77 32.59
C HIS A 43 -10.30 23.88 31.36
N ALA A 44 -9.34 23.55 30.52
CA ALA A 44 -9.53 22.61 29.41
C ALA A 44 -8.22 22.04 28.92
N ARG A 45 -8.13 20.75 28.85
CA ARG A 45 -7.00 20.00 28.25
C ARG A 45 -7.46 19.28 27.00
N VAL A 46 -6.72 19.46 25.92
CA VAL A 46 -6.98 18.75 24.65
C VAL A 46 -6.25 17.41 24.70
N ARG A 47 -6.98 16.32 24.46
CA ARG A 47 -6.42 14.96 24.34
C ARG A 47 -6.76 14.38 22.99
N VAL A 48 -5.86 13.56 22.45
CA VAL A 48 -6.15 12.71 21.28
C VAL A 48 -6.83 11.46 21.79
N ASN A 49 -7.80 10.94 21.02
CA ASN A 49 -8.52 9.71 21.37
C ASN A 49 -7.54 8.53 21.39
N VAL A 50 -7.64 7.71 22.44
CA VAL A 50 -6.73 6.57 22.70
C VAL A 50 -7.01 5.38 21.78
N GLU A 51 -8.15 5.36 21.07
CA GLU A 51 -8.51 4.31 20.11
C GLU A 51 -7.76 4.42 18.77
N LEU A 52 -7.07 5.54 18.55
CA LEU A 52 -6.23 5.72 17.37
C LEU A 52 -4.85 5.08 17.58
N GLN A 53 -4.27 4.54 16.50
CA GLN A 53 -2.92 3.99 16.55
C GLN A 53 -1.90 5.04 17.05
N ASP A 54 -0.83 4.58 17.68
CA ASP A 54 0.20 5.45 18.31
C ASP A 54 0.85 6.43 17.34
N ASP A 55 0.96 6.08 16.06
CA ASP A 55 1.56 6.87 14.99
C ASP A 55 0.55 7.58 14.11
N PHE A 56 -0.71 7.67 14.56
CA PHE A 56 -1.77 8.34 13.82
C PHE A 56 -1.37 9.77 13.43
N SER A 57 -1.51 10.09 12.15
CA SER A 57 -1.20 11.39 11.58
C SER A 57 -2.24 11.81 10.55
N MET A 58 -2.46 13.13 10.47
CA MET A 58 -3.31 13.78 9.48
C MET A 58 -2.49 14.86 8.76
N ASP A 59 -1.43 14.46 8.12
CA ASP A 59 -0.49 15.36 7.44
C ASP A 59 -1.02 15.87 6.07
N GLN A 60 -1.95 15.13 5.47
CA GLN A 60 -2.57 15.54 4.22
C GLN A 60 -3.74 16.51 4.44
N ALA A 61 -3.89 17.49 3.54
CA ALA A 61 -4.96 18.49 3.61
C ALA A 61 -6.36 17.85 3.65
N LEU A 62 -6.53 16.72 2.97
CA LEU A 62 -7.81 15.99 2.88
C LEU A 62 -7.88 14.74 3.78
N SER A 63 -7.00 14.57 4.76
CA SER A 63 -7.07 13.43 5.70
C SER A 63 -8.42 13.31 6.40
N MET A 64 -9.05 14.46 6.74
CA MET A 64 -10.39 14.46 7.34
C MET A 64 -11.45 13.92 6.39
N TYR A 65 -11.39 14.27 5.11
CA TYR A 65 -12.27 13.70 4.08
C TYR A 65 -12.11 12.18 4.02
N LEU A 66 -10.87 11.68 3.98
CA LEU A 66 -10.60 10.25 3.98
C LEU A 66 -11.29 9.55 5.16
N LEU A 67 -11.09 10.05 6.40
CA LEU A 67 -11.69 9.47 7.60
C LEU A 67 -13.23 9.54 7.63
N GLU A 68 -13.83 10.57 7.01
CA GLU A 68 -15.28 10.65 6.89
C GLU A 68 -15.86 9.72 5.84
N THR A 69 -15.06 9.38 4.82
CA THR A 69 -15.52 8.61 3.64
C THR A 69 -15.27 7.12 3.80
N LEU A 70 -14.22 6.72 4.53
CA LEU A 70 -13.91 5.30 4.77
C LEU A 70 -15.13 4.47 5.25
N PRO A 71 -15.94 4.93 6.23
CA PRO A 71 -17.10 4.18 6.68
C PRO A 71 -18.24 4.06 5.67
N LEU A 72 -18.16 4.75 4.53
CA LEU A 72 -19.15 4.67 3.46
C LEU A 72 -18.81 3.61 2.43
N LEU A 73 -17.61 3.05 2.48
CA LEU A 73 -17.24 1.88 1.68
C LEU A 73 -17.91 0.63 2.26
N ASP A 74 -18.29 -0.29 1.39
CA ASP A 74 -18.86 -1.58 1.79
C ASP A 74 -17.75 -2.55 2.22
N PRO A 75 -17.62 -2.89 3.52
CA PRO A 75 -16.57 -3.76 4.03
C PRO A 75 -16.70 -5.22 3.57
N GLU A 76 -17.87 -5.64 3.09
CA GLU A 76 -18.12 -6.99 2.57
C GLU A 76 -17.80 -7.09 1.06
N SER A 77 -17.47 -5.97 0.41
CA SER A 77 -17.09 -5.96 -1.00
C SER A 77 -15.71 -6.59 -1.20
N GLU A 78 -15.57 -7.46 -2.18
CA GLU A 78 -14.26 -7.99 -2.61
C GLU A 78 -13.30 -6.90 -3.06
N ALA A 79 -13.81 -5.75 -3.50
CA ALA A 79 -13.02 -4.59 -3.90
C ALA A 79 -12.67 -3.64 -2.74
N TYR A 80 -13.13 -3.90 -1.50
CA TYR A 80 -13.01 -2.97 -0.37
C TYR A 80 -11.59 -2.44 -0.15
N ALA A 81 -10.59 -3.32 -0.15
CA ALA A 81 -9.20 -2.94 0.05
C ALA A 81 -8.65 -2.09 -1.10
N LEU A 82 -8.99 -2.42 -2.35
CA LEU A 82 -8.62 -1.66 -3.54
C LEU A 82 -9.32 -0.30 -3.60
N ASP A 83 -10.56 -0.25 -3.16
CA ASP A 83 -11.36 0.98 -3.14
C ASP A 83 -10.85 1.93 -2.04
N MET A 84 -10.44 1.38 -0.90
CA MET A 84 -9.76 2.15 0.15
C MET A 84 -8.42 2.70 -0.35
N LEU A 85 -7.63 1.89 -1.07
CA LEU A 85 -6.39 2.36 -1.70
C LEU A 85 -6.65 3.49 -2.69
N THR A 86 -7.72 3.40 -3.49
CA THR A 86 -8.14 4.48 -4.41
C THR A 86 -8.49 5.77 -3.68
N LEU A 87 -9.19 5.69 -2.55
CA LEU A 87 -9.48 6.86 -1.71
C LEU A 87 -8.21 7.50 -1.16
N VAL A 88 -7.28 6.68 -0.69
CA VAL A 88 -5.97 7.14 -0.21
C VAL A 88 -5.20 7.85 -1.31
N GLU A 89 -5.14 7.28 -2.51
CA GLU A 89 -4.48 7.94 -3.64
C GLU A 89 -5.16 9.27 -4.00
N SER A 90 -6.50 9.32 -3.91
CA SER A 90 -7.28 10.48 -4.33
C SER A 90 -7.00 11.75 -3.54
N ILE A 91 -6.59 11.65 -2.27
CA ILE A 91 -6.25 12.80 -1.41
C ILE A 91 -4.82 13.31 -1.57
N LEU A 92 -3.97 12.58 -2.29
CA LEU A 92 -2.57 12.95 -2.50
C LEU A 92 -2.39 13.88 -3.70
N GLU A 93 -1.25 14.59 -3.73
CA GLU A 93 -0.83 15.37 -4.89
C GLU A 93 -0.79 14.52 -6.17
N ASN A 94 -1.05 15.16 -7.30
CA ASN A 94 -1.07 14.47 -8.58
C ASN A 94 0.33 14.37 -9.19
N PRO A 95 0.84 13.17 -9.43
CA PRO A 95 2.04 12.97 -10.23
C PRO A 95 1.69 13.10 -11.73
N GLU A 96 1.54 14.32 -12.22
CA GLU A 96 0.99 14.65 -13.54
C GLU A 96 1.68 13.90 -14.70
N ILE A 97 3.00 13.68 -14.59
CA ILE A 97 3.75 12.94 -15.62
C ILE A 97 3.31 11.47 -15.65
N VAL A 98 3.14 10.84 -14.49
CA VAL A 98 2.70 9.44 -14.40
C VAL A 98 1.28 9.29 -14.94
N LEU A 99 0.36 10.18 -14.55
CA LEU A 99 -1.03 10.18 -15.04
C LEU A 99 -1.11 10.39 -16.56
N ARG A 100 -0.24 11.24 -17.11
CA ARG A 100 -0.15 11.43 -18.57
C ARG A 100 0.29 10.14 -19.26
N ARG A 101 1.29 9.44 -18.73
CA ARG A 101 1.76 8.17 -19.30
C ARG A 101 0.68 7.07 -19.21
N GLN A 102 -0.09 7.01 -18.11
CA GLN A 102 -1.26 6.13 -18.04
C GLN A 102 -2.26 6.46 -19.14
N LEU A 103 -2.57 7.75 -19.36
CA LEU A 103 -3.46 8.20 -20.44
C LEU A 103 -2.92 7.82 -21.81
N ASP A 104 -1.62 8.03 -22.09
CA ASP A 104 -1.00 7.67 -23.37
C ASP A 104 -1.18 6.17 -23.67
N LYS A 105 -1.02 5.34 -22.64
CA LYS A 105 -1.22 3.89 -22.76
C LYS A 105 -2.68 3.51 -23.02
N VAL A 106 -3.62 4.15 -22.32
CA VAL A 106 -5.06 3.96 -22.57
C VAL A 106 -5.39 4.33 -24.02
N LYS A 107 -4.90 5.48 -24.49
CA LYS A 107 -5.08 5.92 -25.87
C LYS A 107 -4.45 4.96 -26.88
N GLY A 108 -3.27 4.45 -26.60
CA GLY A 108 -2.58 3.46 -27.44
C GLY A 108 -3.39 2.17 -27.63
N ARG A 109 -3.95 1.64 -26.54
CA ARG A 109 -4.84 0.45 -26.57
C ARG A 109 -6.12 0.75 -27.36
N ALA A 110 -6.77 1.87 -27.07
CA ALA A 110 -7.98 2.29 -27.73
C ALA A 110 -7.77 2.46 -29.26
N VAL A 111 -6.65 3.02 -29.69
CA VAL A 111 -6.31 3.13 -31.12
C VAL A 111 -6.20 1.76 -31.78
N ALA A 112 -5.55 0.80 -31.13
CA ALA A 112 -5.41 -0.55 -31.65
C ALA A 112 -6.78 -1.25 -31.81
N GLU A 113 -7.63 -1.13 -30.79
CA GLU A 113 -8.99 -1.68 -30.80
C GLU A 113 -9.90 -1.02 -31.86
N MET A 114 -9.88 0.30 -31.93
CA MET A 114 -10.68 1.04 -32.93
C MET A 114 -10.22 0.77 -34.36
N LYS A 115 -8.91 0.55 -34.60
CA LYS A 115 -8.39 0.10 -35.88
C LYS A 115 -8.88 -1.29 -36.26
N ALA A 116 -8.88 -2.22 -35.28
CA ALA A 116 -9.42 -3.57 -35.50
C ALA A 116 -10.93 -3.56 -35.82
N GLN A 117 -11.66 -2.60 -35.25
CA GLN A 117 -13.09 -2.39 -35.54
C GLN A 117 -13.37 -1.66 -36.84
N GLY A 118 -12.32 -1.15 -37.52
CA GLY A 118 -12.46 -0.48 -38.81
C GLY A 118 -13.01 0.97 -38.75
N LEU A 119 -12.94 1.63 -37.57
CA LEU A 119 -13.34 3.02 -37.43
C LEU A 119 -12.44 3.93 -38.29
N ASP A 120 -13.05 4.98 -38.88
CA ASP A 120 -12.30 5.96 -39.63
C ASP A 120 -11.42 6.86 -38.75
N TYR A 121 -10.64 7.73 -39.39
CA TYR A 121 -9.66 8.56 -38.64
C TYR A 121 -10.34 9.59 -37.75
N ASP A 122 -11.40 10.27 -38.28
CA ASP A 122 -12.05 11.36 -37.54
C ASP A 122 -12.86 10.84 -36.35
N GLU A 123 -13.56 9.71 -36.53
CA GLU A 123 -14.25 9.02 -35.43
C GLU A 123 -13.27 8.57 -34.33
N ARG A 124 -12.08 8.06 -34.70
CA ARG A 124 -11.06 7.69 -33.73
C ARG A 124 -10.55 8.90 -32.97
N MET A 125 -10.27 10.00 -33.66
CA MET A 125 -9.77 11.22 -33.00
C MET A 125 -10.78 11.78 -32.01
N ALA A 126 -12.05 11.85 -32.37
CA ALA A 126 -13.12 12.30 -31.48
C ALA A 126 -13.20 11.45 -30.21
N LYS A 127 -13.16 10.12 -30.33
CA LYS A 127 -13.16 9.19 -29.17
C LYS A 127 -11.91 9.31 -28.33
N LEU A 128 -10.73 9.57 -28.93
CA LEU A 128 -9.47 9.72 -28.19
C LEU A 128 -9.42 11.00 -27.36
N GLU A 129 -10.15 12.05 -27.73
CA GLU A 129 -10.24 13.28 -26.96
C GLU A 129 -11.04 13.11 -25.67
N GLU A 130 -11.97 12.17 -25.63
CA GLU A 130 -12.82 11.88 -24.46
C GLU A 130 -12.11 10.97 -23.44
N LEU A 131 -11.01 10.32 -23.82
CA LEU A 131 -10.32 9.39 -22.93
C LEU A 131 -9.56 10.12 -21.83
N GLU A 132 -9.71 9.61 -20.62
CA GLU A 132 -8.97 10.03 -19.43
C GLU A 132 -8.09 8.88 -18.91
N TYR A 133 -7.14 9.22 -18.02
CA TYR A 133 -6.42 8.19 -17.29
C TYR A 133 -7.39 7.41 -16.37
N PRO A 134 -7.06 6.18 -15.92
CA PRO A 134 -7.95 5.37 -15.10
C PRO A 134 -8.36 6.07 -13.81
N LYS A 135 -9.64 6.20 -13.57
CA LYS A 135 -10.24 6.84 -12.38
C LYS A 135 -11.27 5.90 -11.74
N PRO A 136 -10.81 4.83 -11.08
CA PRO A 136 -11.74 3.96 -10.35
C PRO A 136 -12.48 4.77 -9.28
N LEU A 137 -13.69 4.36 -8.93
CA LEU A 137 -14.57 5.06 -7.97
C LEU A 137 -14.83 6.55 -8.27
N ARG A 138 -14.67 6.98 -9.51
CA ARG A 138 -14.80 8.39 -9.92
C ARG A 138 -16.02 9.08 -9.32
N ASP A 139 -17.19 8.51 -9.58
CA ASP A 139 -18.47 9.13 -9.18
C ASP A 139 -18.62 9.15 -7.68
N PHE A 140 -18.32 8.05 -6.99
CA PHE A 140 -18.32 7.97 -5.54
C PHE A 140 -17.40 9.02 -4.89
N VAL A 141 -16.15 9.14 -5.39
CA VAL A 141 -15.17 10.10 -4.85
C VAL A 141 -15.64 11.54 -5.04
N TYR A 142 -16.16 11.89 -6.22
CA TYR A 142 -16.63 13.27 -6.46
C TYR A 142 -17.92 13.59 -5.70
N GLU A 143 -18.87 12.67 -5.61
CA GLU A 143 -20.12 12.89 -4.85
C GLU A 143 -19.86 13.04 -3.37
N THR A 144 -19.05 12.15 -2.78
CA THR A 144 -18.70 12.21 -1.36
C THR A 144 -17.85 13.42 -1.04
N PHE A 145 -16.95 13.84 -1.94
CA PHE A 145 -16.15 15.05 -1.75
C PHE A 145 -16.98 16.31 -1.83
N ASN A 146 -17.90 16.43 -2.76
CA ASN A 146 -18.80 17.58 -2.85
C ASN A 146 -19.66 17.69 -1.58
N ALA A 147 -20.23 16.58 -1.12
CA ALA A 147 -20.99 16.56 0.13
C ALA A 147 -20.14 16.89 1.37
N PHE A 148 -18.86 16.52 1.36
CA PHE A 148 -17.90 16.89 2.40
C PHE A 148 -17.57 18.40 2.36
N ALA A 149 -17.26 18.94 1.18
CA ALA A 149 -16.93 20.35 0.98
C ALA A 149 -18.07 21.28 1.39
N ASP A 150 -19.32 20.92 1.09
CA ASP A 150 -20.50 21.65 1.50
C ASP A 150 -20.63 21.77 3.02
N ARG A 151 -20.24 20.72 3.76
CA ARG A 151 -20.26 20.69 5.23
C ARG A 151 -19.02 21.34 5.85
N HIS A 152 -17.92 21.41 5.10
CA HIS A 152 -16.62 21.87 5.58
C HIS A 152 -16.05 23.04 4.74
N PRO A 153 -16.55 24.26 4.93
CA PRO A 153 -16.11 25.44 4.15
C PRO A 153 -14.60 25.74 4.26
N TRP A 154 -13.89 25.13 5.20
CA TRP A 154 -12.44 25.26 5.35
C TRP A 154 -11.66 24.55 4.26
N VAL A 155 -12.26 23.63 3.54
CA VAL A 155 -11.65 22.91 2.37
C VAL A 155 -11.23 23.93 1.32
N GLY A 156 -12.03 24.99 1.11
CA GLY A 156 -11.68 26.11 0.24
C GLY A 156 -11.54 25.67 -1.22
N GLU A 157 -10.35 25.88 -1.79
CA GLU A 157 -10.03 25.56 -3.18
C GLU A 157 -9.36 24.16 -3.33
N GLU A 158 -9.26 23.38 -2.25
CA GLU A 158 -8.74 22.01 -2.35
C GLU A 158 -9.58 21.20 -3.34
N ASN A 159 -8.94 20.40 -4.16
CA ASN A 159 -9.59 19.57 -5.16
C ASN A 159 -9.14 18.12 -4.98
N ILE A 160 -10.04 17.21 -5.31
CA ILE A 160 -9.77 15.79 -5.26
C ILE A 160 -9.70 15.23 -6.68
N ARG A 161 -8.79 14.29 -6.92
CA ARG A 161 -8.67 13.63 -8.21
C ARG A 161 -8.49 12.14 -8.02
N PRO A 162 -9.51 11.33 -8.34
CA PRO A 162 -9.37 9.88 -8.38
C PRO A 162 -8.21 9.48 -9.29
N LYS A 163 -7.37 8.59 -8.83
CA LYS A 163 -6.23 8.03 -9.55
C LYS A 163 -5.97 6.59 -9.09
N SER A 164 -5.19 5.84 -9.82
CA SER A 164 -5.00 4.41 -9.59
C SER A 164 -3.59 3.94 -9.91
N ILE A 165 -2.57 4.64 -9.43
CA ILE A 165 -1.17 4.29 -9.68
C ILE A 165 -0.77 3.13 -8.79
N ALA A 166 -0.85 3.28 -7.46
CA ALA A 166 -0.56 2.24 -6.50
C ALA A 166 -1.54 1.06 -6.64
N ARG A 167 -2.83 1.35 -6.91
CA ARG A 167 -3.83 0.32 -7.20
C ARG A 167 -3.41 -0.54 -8.39
N GLU A 168 -3.08 0.05 -9.52
CA GLU A 168 -2.65 -0.68 -10.72
C GLU A 168 -1.37 -1.47 -10.50
N MET A 169 -0.43 -0.92 -9.75
CA MET A 169 0.79 -1.62 -9.37
C MET A 169 0.48 -2.84 -8.50
N PHE A 170 -0.38 -2.70 -7.51
CA PHE A 170 -0.77 -3.79 -6.62
C PHE A 170 -1.63 -4.83 -7.34
N GLU A 171 -2.60 -4.43 -8.18
CA GLU A 171 -3.42 -5.36 -8.97
C GLU A 171 -2.57 -6.29 -9.85
N GLY A 172 -1.52 -5.75 -10.47
CA GLY A 172 -0.57 -6.53 -11.27
C GLY A 172 0.62 -7.08 -10.50
N TYR A 173 0.69 -6.85 -9.21
CA TYR A 173 1.83 -7.12 -8.31
C TYR A 173 3.18 -6.71 -8.94
N ARG A 174 3.23 -5.51 -9.53
CA ARG A 174 4.38 -5.00 -10.29
C ARG A 174 5.46 -4.47 -9.38
N SER A 175 6.72 -4.73 -9.72
CA SER A 175 7.82 -4.04 -9.06
C SER A 175 7.90 -2.58 -9.51
N PHE A 176 8.68 -1.77 -8.78
CA PHE A 176 8.94 -0.37 -9.15
C PHE A 176 9.55 -0.29 -10.56
N SER A 177 10.57 -1.11 -10.84
CA SER A 177 11.25 -1.16 -12.14
C SER A 177 10.31 -1.60 -13.26
N ASP A 178 9.43 -2.57 -13.02
CA ASP A 178 8.42 -2.98 -14.02
C ASP A 178 7.54 -1.81 -14.42
N TYR A 179 7.04 -1.07 -13.43
CA TYR A 179 6.14 0.05 -13.69
C TYR A 179 6.85 1.21 -14.39
N VAL A 180 8.10 1.51 -13.99
CA VAL A 180 8.94 2.51 -14.64
C VAL A 180 9.16 2.17 -16.11
N GLN A 181 9.52 0.92 -16.43
CA GLN A 181 9.74 0.47 -17.81
C GLN A 181 8.44 0.45 -18.63
N GLU A 182 7.34 -0.04 -18.03
CA GLU A 182 6.05 -0.15 -18.71
C GLU A 182 5.49 1.21 -19.15
N TYR A 183 5.82 2.27 -18.41
CA TYR A 183 5.30 3.62 -18.61
C TYR A 183 6.36 4.64 -19.07
N ASP A 184 7.58 4.21 -19.42
CA ASP A 184 8.71 5.05 -19.81
C ASP A 184 8.94 6.20 -18.80
N LEU A 185 9.08 5.86 -17.52
CA LEU A 185 9.15 6.82 -16.41
C LEU A 185 10.57 7.05 -15.88
N GLU A 186 11.62 6.62 -16.58
CA GLU A 186 13.03 6.72 -16.10
C GLU A 186 13.42 8.14 -15.67
N ARG A 187 12.81 9.16 -16.29
CA ARG A 187 13.05 10.57 -15.93
C ARG A 187 12.12 11.11 -14.86
N ALA A 188 11.16 10.30 -14.42
CA ALA A 188 10.12 10.68 -13.47
C ALA A 188 10.04 9.72 -12.28
N GLU A 189 11.03 8.85 -12.11
CA GLU A 189 11.10 7.86 -11.01
C GLU A 189 10.90 8.51 -9.64
N GLY A 190 11.55 9.66 -9.39
CA GLY A 190 11.41 10.39 -8.14
C GLY A 190 9.98 10.88 -7.85
N LEU A 191 9.18 11.20 -8.89
CA LEU A 191 7.77 11.56 -8.72
C LEU A 191 6.92 10.34 -8.37
N LEU A 192 7.17 9.22 -9.02
CA LEU A 192 6.51 7.95 -8.72
C LEU A 192 6.85 7.51 -7.29
N LEU A 193 8.13 7.52 -6.93
CA LEU A 193 8.59 7.15 -5.59
C LEU A 193 7.97 8.03 -4.50
N ARG A 194 7.93 9.34 -4.72
CA ARG A 194 7.28 10.29 -3.81
C ARG A 194 5.80 10.01 -3.64
N HIS A 195 5.09 9.69 -4.73
CA HIS A 195 3.67 9.35 -4.68
C HIS A 195 3.43 8.06 -3.88
N LEU A 196 4.17 6.98 -4.18
CA LEU A 196 4.05 5.70 -3.47
C LEU A 196 4.40 5.82 -1.98
N ASN A 197 5.42 6.61 -1.63
CA ASN A 197 5.74 6.90 -0.25
C ASN A 197 4.61 7.66 0.45
N GLY A 198 3.94 8.60 -0.24
CA GLY A 198 2.75 9.27 0.26
C GLY A 198 1.61 8.30 0.52
N VAL A 199 1.34 7.39 -0.42
CA VAL A 199 0.33 6.33 -0.27
C VAL A 199 0.63 5.46 0.94
N TYR A 200 1.85 4.96 1.06
CA TYR A 200 2.28 4.13 2.19
C TYR A 200 2.08 4.85 3.54
N LYS A 201 2.50 6.12 3.64
CA LYS A 201 2.35 6.92 4.86
C LYS A 201 0.88 7.10 5.25
N VAL A 202 0.01 7.45 4.31
CA VAL A 202 -1.42 7.64 4.58
C VAL A 202 -2.07 6.33 4.99
N LEU A 203 -1.81 5.22 4.30
CA LEU A 203 -2.29 3.90 4.69
C LEU A 203 -1.85 3.54 6.10
N ARG A 204 -0.57 3.75 6.40
CA ARG A 204 0.02 3.40 7.68
C ARG A 204 -0.47 4.26 8.84
N GLN A 205 -0.57 5.58 8.65
CA GLN A 205 -0.76 6.53 9.73
C GLN A 205 -2.18 7.11 9.81
N THR A 206 -2.85 7.31 8.66
CA THR A 206 -4.15 7.99 8.63
C THR A 206 -5.32 6.99 8.63
N VAL A 207 -5.18 5.85 7.95
CA VAL A 207 -6.20 4.80 7.98
C VAL A 207 -6.14 4.08 9.32
N PRO A 208 -7.25 4.06 10.11
CA PRO A 208 -7.27 3.38 11.41
C PRO A 208 -7.07 1.87 11.29
N ASP A 209 -6.32 1.26 12.20
CA ASP A 209 -6.00 -0.17 12.15
C ASP A 209 -7.25 -1.07 12.21
N ASN A 210 -8.30 -0.65 12.91
CA ASN A 210 -9.57 -1.36 12.97
C ASN A 210 -10.36 -1.37 11.63
N ALA A 211 -10.01 -0.47 10.70
CA ALA A 211 -10.60 -0.42 9.36
C ALA A 211 -9.80 -1.19 8.32
N LYS A 212 -8.65 -1.79 8.69
CA LYS A 212 -7.75 -2.49 7.78
C LYS A 212 -8.07 -3.99 7.71
N PRO A 213 -8.62 -4.51 6.59
CA PRO A 213 -8.67 -5.94 6.35
C PRO A 213 -7.26 -6.50 6.11
N GLY A 214 -7.12 -7.83 6.15
CA GLY A 214 -5.83 -8.49 5.91
C GLY A 214 -5.18 -8.11 4.59
N GLU A 215 -5.96 -7.94 3.53
CA GLU A 215 -5.48 -7.54 2.21
C GLU A 215 -4.85 -6.12 2.22
N LEU A 216 -5.40 -5.18 2.99
CA LEU A 216 -4.80 -3.85 3.12
C LEU A 216 -3.46 -3.90 3.87
N VAL A 217 -3.31 -4.81 4.83
CA VAL A 217 -2.03 -5.06 5.50
C VAL A 217 -1.01 -5.63 4.50
N GLU A 218 -1.44 -6.51 3.58
CA GLU A 218 -0.59 -6.99 2.48
C GLU A 218 -0.15 -5.84 1.56
N MET A 219 -1.04 -4.90 1.25
CA MET A 219 -0.69 -3.70 0.46
C MET A 219 0.35 -2.84 1.17
N GLU A 220 0.23 -2.67 2.49
CA GLU A 220 1.24 -1.95 3.28
C GLU A 220 2.61 -2.64 3.22
N HIS A 221 2.66 -3.97 3.34
CA HIS A 221 3.90 -4.73 3.20
C HIS A 221 4.49 -4.62 1.80
N TYR A 222 3.67 -4.79 0.77
CA TYR A 222 4.08 -4.66 -0.63
C TYR A 222 4.70 -3.28 -0.91
N LEU A 223 4.03 -2.19 -0.50
CA LEU A 223 4.54 -0.84 -0.69
C LEU A 223 5.82 -0.59 0.10
N ARG A 224 5.88 -1.03 1.36
CA ARG A 224 7.05 -0.90 2.22
C ARG A 224 8.27 -1.58 1.62
N ASP A 225 8.11 -2.83 1.20
CA ASP A 225 9.22 -3.63 0.70
C ASP A 225 9.72 -3.10 -0.64
N MET A 226 8.79 -2.65 -1.51
CA MET A 226 9.12 -1.96 -2.76
C MET A 226 9.91 -0.67 -2.50
N LEU A 227 9.45 0.19 -1.58
CA LEU A 227 10.12 1.44 -1.25
C LEU A 227 11.50 1.20 -0.67
N ARG A 228 11.69 0.18 0.17
CA ARG A 228 13.01 -0.20 0.73
C ARG A 228 13.99 -0.68 -0.33
N GLN A 229 13.52 -1.37 -1.36
CA GLN A 229 14.37 -1.84 -2.45
C GLN A 229 14.88 -0.69 -3.34
N VAL A 230 14.08 0.37 -3.51
CA VAL A 230 14.41 1.50 -4.37
C VAL A 230 15.25 2.55 -3.63
N ASP A 231 14.81 2.93 -2.44
CA ASP A 231 15.49 3.93 -1.60
C ASP A 231 15.19 3.69 -0.12
N SER A 232 16.08 2.98 0.54
CA SER A 232 15.96 2.70 1.98
C SER A 232 16.07 3.98 2.81
N SER A 233 16.78 5.02 2.32
CA SER A 233 17.07 6.23 3.09
C SER A 233 15.81 7.01 3.47
N LEU A 234 14.84 7.12 2.55
CA LEU A 234 13.57 7.83 2.80
C LEU A 234 12.74 7.16 3.89
N LEU A 235 12.69 5.83 3.88
CA LEU A 235 11.98 5.06 4.90
C LEU A 235 12.74 5.05 6.22
N GLU A 236 14.06 4.87 6.19
CA GLU A 236 14.90 4.88 7.38
C GLU A 236 14.87 6.22 8.10
N GLU A 237 14.94 7.34 7.38
CA GLU A 237 14.80 8.66 7.97
C GLU A 237 13.44 8.85 8.63
N TRP A 238 12.38 8.39 7.98
CA TRP A 238 11.04 8.48 8.52
C TRP A 238 10.83 7.54 9.72
N GLU A 239 11.32 6.30 9.65
CA GLU A 239 11.31 5.35 10.78
C GLU A 239 12.14 5.88 11.96
N LYS A 240 13.31 6.49 11.71
CA LYS A 240 14.13 7.16 12.73
C LYS A 240 13.42 8.37 13.37
N MET A 241 12.71 9.17 12.59
CA MET A 241 11.90 10.27 13.12
C MET A 241 10.74 9.78 14.03
N ARG A 242 10.29 8.56 13.83
CA ARG A 242 9.27 7.91 14.68
C ARG A 242 9.87 7.34 15.98
N ASP A 243 11.16 7.08 16.00
CA ASP A 243 11.83 6.59 17.22
C ASP A 243 11.89 7.69 18.28
N PRO A 244 11.23 7.51 19.44
CA PRO A 244 11.30 8.48 20.54
C PRO A 244 12.72 8.71 21.05
N GLY A 245 13.64 7.75 20.84
CA GLY A 245 15.06 7.87 21.19
C GLY A 245 15.84 8.83 20.30
N TYR A 246 15.43 9.01 19.04
CA TYR A 246 16.10 9.86 18.08
C TYR A 246 15.90 11.38 18.35
N LEU A 247 14.79 11.75 18.98
CA LEU A 247 14.46 13.15 19.34
C LEU A 247 14.75 13.48 20.81
N ALA A 248 15.51 12.67 21.51
CA ALA A 248 15.82 12.89 22.92
C ALA A 248 16.75 14.07 23.16
N ALA A 249 16.17 15.28 23.12
CA ALA A 249 16.49 16.33 24.09
C ALA A 249 15.45 16.21 25.24
N PRO A 250 15.83 16.42 26.49
CA PRO A 250 15.12 15.87 27.63
C PRO A 250 13.84 16.63 27.97
N SER A 251 12.70 15.94 27.90
CA SER A 251 11.54 16.26 28.72
C SER A 251 11.10 14.97 29.42
N PRO A 252 11.37 14.82 30.70
CA PRO A 252 10.86 13.73 31.48
C PRO A 252 9.38 13.98 31.77
N GLU A 253 8.60 12.96 31.65
CA GLU A 253 7.32 12.71 32.28
C GLU A 253 6.18 12.34 31.31
N LEU A 254 5.72 11.10 31.49
CA LEU A 254 4.44 10.54 31.07
C LEU A 254 4.37 9.97 29.63
N ARG A 255 5.18 8.95 29.35
CA ARG A 255 4.82 7.91 28.38
C ARG A 255 5.01 6.54 29.02
N PRO A 256 4.04 5.60 28.87
CA PRO A 256 4.31 4.21 29.23
C PRO A 256 5.50 3.72 28.38
N ALA A 257 6.41 3.00 29.04
CA ALA A 257 7.59 2.43 28.39
C ALA A 257 7.14 1.56 27.21
N ARG A 258 7.51 1.97 26.00
CA ARG A 258 7.32 1.16 24.80
C ARG A 258 8.35 0.03 24.84
N PRO A 259 8.01 -1.20 24.44
CA PRO A 259 9.01 -2.23 24.23
C PRO A 259 10.03 -1.72 23.21
N GLU A 260 11.30 -1.73 23.57
CA GLU A 260 12.40 -1.40 22.68
C GLU A 260 12.51 -2.51 21.61
N GLY A 261 12.22 -2.18 20.34
CA GLY A 261 12.35 -3.10 19.21
C GLY A 261 11.25 -2.92 18.16
N PRO A 262 11.48 -3.38 16.93
CA PRO A 262 10.42 -3.44 15.92
C PRO A 262 9.26 -4.29 16.46
N PRO A 263 7.99 -4.00 16.06
CA PRO A 263 6.86 -4.78 16.52
C PRO A 263 7.07 -6.24 16.14
N ASP A 264 6.94 -7.12 17.14
CA ASP A 264 7.11 -8.56 16.98
C ASP A 264 5.97 -9.12 16.11
N LEU A 265 6.22 -9.25 14.80
CA LEU A 265 5.28 -9.77 13.81
C LEU A 265 4.74 -11.15 14.19
N THR A 266 5.51 -11.93 14.95
CA THR A 266 5.15 -13.31 15.31
C THR A 266 4.00 -13.38 16.32
N ARG A 267 3.65 -12.27 16.97
CA ARG A 267 2.53 -12.19 17.92
C ARG A 267 1.19 -11.94 17.27
N ASP A 268 1.19 -11.46 16.03
CA ASP A 268 -0.03 -11.23 15.24
C ASP A 268 -0.07 -12.17 14.04
N PRO A 269 -0.86 -13.26 14.08
CA PRO A 269 -0.96 -14.20 12.98
C PRO A 269 -1.40 -13.56 11.65
N LYS A 270 -2.22 -12.52 11.70
CA LYS A 270 -2.65 -11.82 10.48
C LYS A 270 -1.51 -11.03 9.86
N ALA A 271 -0.79 -10.26 10.68
CA ALA A 271 0.37 -9.50 10.22
C ALA A 271 1.49 -10.43 9.73
N MET A 272 1.72 -11.57 10.41
CA MET A 272 2.69 -12.57 9.99
C MET A 272 2.31 -13.20 8.64
N THR A 273 1.07 -13.66 8.49
CA THR A 273 0.57 -14.21 7.22
C THR A 273 0.67 -13.19 6.08
N ALA A 274 0.26 -11.96 6.31
CA ALA A 274 0.33 -10.90 5.31
C ALA A 274 1.78 -10.63 4.87
N ALA A 275 2.72 -10.58 5.81
CA ALA A 275 4.13 -10.36 5.52
C ALA A 275 4.77 -11.53 4.76
N ILE A 276 4.42 -12.79 5.10
CA ILE A 276 4.87 -13.98 4.36
C ILE A 276 4.31 -13.95 2.93
N ARG A 277 3.02 -13.69 2.77
CA ARG A 277 2.37 -13.64 1.46
C ARG A 277 2.96 -12.54 0.57
N ALA A 278 3.25 -11.37 1.11
CA ALA A 278 3.91 -10.30 0.36
C ALA A 278 5.25 -10.77 -0.24
N ARG A 279 6.07 -11.50 0.54
CA ARG A 279 7.34 -12.06 0.03
C ARG A 279 7.13 -13.22 -0.95
N ALA A 280 6.15 -14.09 -0.70
CA ALA A 280 5.80 -15.19 -1.60
C ALA A 280 5.37 -14.66 -2.98
N PHE A 281 4.53 -13.63 -3.03
CA PHE A 281 4.10 -13.03 -4.30
C PHE A 281 5.21 -12.22 -4.98
N ALA A 282 6.12 -11.59 -4.24
CA ALA A 282 7.32 -10.99 -4.81
C ALA A 282 8.20 -12.06 -5.49
N PHE A 283 8.40 -13.21 -4.84
CA PHE A 283 9.07 -14.36 -5.43
C PHE A 283 8.36 -14.85 -6.71
N LEU A 284 7.06 -15.12 -6.63
CA LEU A 284 6.26 -15.60 -7.76
C LEU A 284 6.26 -14.62 -8.94
N ARG A 285 6.22 -13.32 -8.66
CA ARG A 285 6.30 -12.29 -9.70
C ARG A 285 7.65 -12.30 -10.40
N ALA A 286 8.74 -12.32 -9.66
CA ALA A 286 10.08 -12.36 -10.21
C ALA A 286 10.30 -13.67 -11.01
N TRP A 287 9.90 -14.80 -10.44
CA TRP A 287 9.99 -16.11 -11.09
C TRP A 287 9.18 -16.17 -12.38
N SER A 288 7.90 -15.76 -12.37
CA SER A 288 7.04 -15.83 -13.56
C SER A 288 7.55 -14.98 -14.73
N THR A 289 8.28 -13.91 -14.44
CA THR A 289 8.87 -13.01 -15.45
C THR A 289 10.30 -13.37 -15.84
N GLY A 290 10.90 -14.43 -15.26
CA GLY A 290 12.24 -14.90 -15.57
C GLY A 290 13.36 -14.12 -14.90
N ARG A 291 13.05 -13.36 -13.85
CA ARG A 291 14.03 -12.66 -13.02
C ARG A 291 14.45 -13.52 -11.84
N ASP A 292 15.12 -14.64 -12.14
CA ASP A 292 15.40 -15.69 -11.19
C ASP A 292 16.33 -15.23 -10.04
N GLU A 293 17.24 -14.30 -10.29
CA GLU A 293 18.08 -13.70 -9.24
C GLU A 293 17.25 -12.88 -8.25
N GLU A 294 16.28 -12.10 -8.74
CA GLU A 294 15.37 -11.33 -7.86
C GLU A 294 14.47 -12.29 -7.06
N ALA A 295 14.02 -13.39 -7.67
CA ALA A 295 13.25 -14.40 -6.95
C ALA A 295 14.07 -15.00 -5.80
N LEU A 296 15.33 -15.33 -6.01
CA LEU A 296 16.22 -15.85 -4.97
C LEU A 296 16.46 -14.83 -3.84
N VAL A 297 16.44 -13.54 -4.11
CA VAL A 297 16.54 -12.49 -3.08
C VAL A 297 15.28 -12.43 -2.20
N ALA A 298 14.13 -12.85 -2.72
CA ALA A 298 12.88 -12.85 -1.96
C ALA A 298 12.81 -13.98 -0.90
N ILE A 299 13.75 -14.93 -0.91
CA ILE A 299 13.88 -16.00 0.08
C ILE A 299 15.23 -15.90 0.80
N ASP A 300 15.30 -16.37 2.05
CA ASP A 300 16.51 -16.24 2.88
C ASP A 300 17.37 -17.48 2.82
N SER A 301 16.78 -18.68 2.73
CA SER A 301 17.49 -19.94 2.56
C SER A 301 17.29 -20.49 1.16
N GLN A 302 18.40 -20.64 0.44
CA GLN A 302 18.43 -21.11 -0.94
C GLN A 302 18.66 -22.63 -1.05
N THR A 303 18.22 -23.40 -0.05
CA THR A 303 18.30 -24.87 -0.05
C THR A 303 16.94 -25.45 0.29
N ASP A 304 16.55 -26.53 -0.44
CA ASP A 304 15.34 -27.28 -0.14
C ASP A 304 15.49 -28.19 1.10
N ASP A 305 14.49 -29.03 1.38
CA ASP A 305 14.52 -29.98 2.51
C ASP A 305 15.58 -31.08 2.37
N GLU A 306 15.95 -31.41 1.14
CA GLU A 306 16.98 -32.40 0.85
C GLU A 306 18.41 -31.82 0.84
N GLY A 307 18.52 -30.49 1.12
CA GLY A 307 19.79 -29.75 1.12
C GLY A 307 20.28 -29.39 -0.28
N GLN A 308 19.44 -29.54 -1.31
CA GLN A 308 19.81 -29.17 -2.69
C GLN A 308 19.62 -27.65 -2.87
N PRO A 309 20.58 -26.97 -3.51
CA PRO A 309 20.47 -25.53 -3.70
C PRO A 309 19.39 -25.15 -4.72
N TRP A 310 18.67 -24.07 -4.43
CA TRP A 310 17.87 -23.35 -5.41
C TRP A 310 18.79 -22.42 -6.20
N THR A 311 18.93 -22.66 -7.48
CA THR A 311 19.72 -21.83 -8.41
C THR A 311 18.82 -21.20 -9.47
N SER A 312 19.33 -20.18 -10.16
CA SER A 312 18.61 -19.56 -11.28
C SER A 312 18.25 -20.59 -12.37
N GLU A 313 19.14 -21.56 -12.62
CA GLU A 313 18.88 -22.63 -13.60
C GLU A 313 17.75 -23.57 -13.13
N ARG A 314 17.71 -23.91 -11.84
CA ARG A 314 16.66 -24.75 -11.27
C ARG A 314 15.30 -24.04 -11.30
N LEU A 315 15.27 -22.74 -10.98
CA LEU A 315 14.06 -21.92 -11.07
C LEU A 315 13.59 -21.79 -12.53
N ALA A 316 14.51 -21.58 -13.47
CA ALA A 316 14.20 -21.54 -14.89
C ALA A 316 13.62 -22.86 -15.40
N ALA A 317 14.19 -24.00 -15.01
CA ALA A 317 13.69 -25.33 -15.37
C ALA A 317 12.26 -25.56 -14.82
N ALA A 318 12.00 -25.19 -13.56
CA ALA A 318 10.67 -25.28 -12.97
C ALA A 318 9.66 -24.39 -13.74
N ARG A 319 10.07 -23.19 -14.15
CA ARG A 319 9.22 -22.28 -14.96
C ARG A 319 8.92 -22.85 -16.35
N GLU A 320 9.89 -23.47 -17.00
CA GLU A 320 9.68 -24.12 -18.28
C GLU A 320 8.73 -25.32 -18.17
N SER A 321 8.85 -26.13 -17.10
CA SER A 321 7.93 -27.22 -16.82
C SER A 321 6.50 -26.70 -16.60
N HIS A 322 6.34 -25.70 -15.76
CA HIS A 322 5.06 -25.06 -15.53
C HIS A 322 4.43 -24.50 -16.83
N ARG A 323 5.21 -23.80 -17.66
CA ARG A 323 4.72 -23.27 -18.95
C ARG A 323 4.36 -24.34 -19.97
N ALA A 324 5.01 -25.49 -19.92
CA ALA A 324 4.68 -26.62 -20.79
C ALA A 324 3.32 -27.22 -20.41
N GLU A 325 2.99 -27.24 -19.12
CA GLU A 325 1.72 -27.73 -18.59
C GLU A 325 0.62 -26.65 -18.69
N HIS A 326 0.97 -25.38 -18.42
CA HIS A 326 0.08 -24.21 -18.38
C HIS A 326 0.55 -23.11 -19.34
N PRO A 327 0.26 -23.23 -20.66
CA PRO A 327 0.74 -22.26 -21.66
C PRO A 327 0.28 -20.82 -21.45
N GLY A 328 -0.84 -20.62 -20.76
CA GLY A 328 -1.37 -19.31 -20.41
C GLY A 328 -0.62 -18.62 -19.27
N GLY A 329 0.17 -19.37 -18.52
CA GLY A 329 1.01 -18.88 -17.44
C GLY A 329 0.27 -18.58 -16.13
N LEU A 330 1.04 -18.10 -15.17
CA LEU A 330 0.60 -17.80 -13.81
C LEU A 330 -0.20 -16.48 -13.76
N ARG A 331 -1.30 -16.48 -13.02
CA ARG A 331 -2.06 -15.28 -12.65
C ARG A 331 -1.56 -14.71 -11.33
N LEU A 332 -1.48 -13.37 -11.25
CA LEU A 332 -1.10 -12.64 -10.03
C LEU A 332 -2.08 -11.49 -9.72
N ASP A 333 -3.25 -11.49 -10.34
CA ASP A 333 -4.32 -10.54 -10.04
C ASP A 333 -4.92 -10.77 -8.63
N PRO A 334 -5.71 -9.84 -8.08
CA PRO A 334 -6.24 -9.95 -6.73
C PRO A 334 -7.05 -11.22 -6.48
N GLU A 335 -7.79 -11.73 -7.48
CA GLU A 335 -8.55 -12.98 -7.36
C GLU A 335 -7.61 -14.18 -7.19
N ALA A 336 -6.56 -14.26 -7.99
CA ALA A 336 -5.52 -15.30 -7.89
C ALA A 336 -4.76 -15.24 -6.56
N ARG A 337 -4.66 -14.05 -5.96
CA ARG A 337 -4.03 -13.82 -4.65
C ARG A 337 -5.00 -13.90 -3.47
N ASN A 338 -6.23 -14.38 -3.66
CA ASN A 338 -7.17 -14.56 -2.55
C ASN A 338 -6.60 -15.52 -1.49
N LEU A 339 -6.90 -15.24 -0.21
CA LEU A 339 -6.44 -16.05 0.95
C LEU A 339 -6.83 -17.53 0.84
N ARG A 340 -7.91 -17.87 0.13
CA ARG A 340 -8.31 -19.27 -0.12
C ARG A 340 -7.25 -20.12 -0.82
N HIS A 341 -6.29 -19.47 -1.50
CA HIS A 341 -5.18 -20.13 -2.20
C HIS A 341 -3.90 -20.22 -1.34
N THR A 342 -3.96 -19.76 -0.09
CA THR A 342 -2.84 -19.83 0.85
C THR A 342 -3.24 -20.68 2.04
N HIS A 343 -2.56 -21.79 2.24
CA HIS A 343 -2.71 -22.63 3.43
C HIS A 343 -1.53 -22.38 4.37
N VAL A 344 -1.83 -22.16 5.65
CA VAL A 344 -0.82 -21.89 6.68
C VAL A 344 -1.00 -22.89 7.80
N GLU A 345 0.05 -23.64 8.11
CA GLU A 345 0.11 -24.58 9.21
C GLU A 345 1.23 -24.21 10.17
N VAL A 346 0.91 -24.16 11.46
CA VAL A 346 1.92 -23.92 12.50
C VAL A 346 2.56 -25.25 12.86
N ILE A 347 3.87 -25.34 12.69
CA ILE A 347 4.67 -26.54 12.91
C ILE A 347 5.61 -26.35 14.12
N ASP A 348 6.19 -27.43 14.61
CA ASP A 348 7.21 -27.46 15.68
C ASP A 348 6.80 -26.67 16.93
N GLU A 349 5.57 -26.92 17.42
CA GLU A 349 5.01 -26.26 18.60
C GLU A 349 5.01 -24.72 18.54
N GLY A 350 4.99 -24.17 17.31
CA GLY A 350 4.99 -22.73 17.07
C GLY A 350 6.36 -22.12 16.72
N ALA A 351 7.39 -22.94 16.53
CA ALA A 351 8.72 -22.48 16.11
C ALA A 351 8.83 -22.21 14.60
N GLY A 352 7.97 -22.86 13.78
CA GLY A 352 7.91 -22.70 12.33
C GLY A 352 6.48 -22.57 11.80
N TRP A 353 6.34 -21.99 10.62
CA TRP A 353 5.10 -21.90 9.87
C TRP A 353 5.29 -22.45 8.46
N LEU A 354 4.64 -23.58 8.18
CA LEU A 354 4.57 -24.11 6.83
C LEU A 354 3.50 -23.34 6.04
N VAL A 355 3.91 -22.75 4.94
CA VAL A 355 3.02 -21.97 4.08
C VAL A 355 3.01 -22.58 2.68
N GLN A 356 1.83 -22.98 2.26
CA GLN A 356 1.57 -23.51 0.92
C GLN A 356 0.75 -22.49 0.14
N GLN A 357 1.36 -21.87 -0.86
CA GLN A 357 0.69 -20.97 -1.78
C GLN A 357 0.40 -21.70 -3.08
N MET A 358 -0.86 -21.97 -3.34
CA MET A 358 -1.31 -22.52 -4.61
C MET A 358 -1.06 -21.52 -5.74
N LEU A 359 -0.48 -21.97 -6.83
CA LEU A 359 -0.32 -21.21 -8.05
C LEU A 359 -1.65 -21.23 -8.82
N VAL A 360 -2.16 -20.05 -9.16
CA VAL A 360 -3.42 -19.92 -9.92
C VAL A 360 -3.08 -19.67 -11.38
N ASP A 361 -3.53 -20.56 -12.25
CA ASP A 361 -3.23 -20.56 -13.66
C ASP A 361 -4.38 -19.98 -14.49
N THR A 362 -4.07 -19.53 -15.68
CA THR A 362 -5.07 -18.97 -16.59
C THR A 362 -6.05 -20.02 -17.13
N ASP A 363 -5.66 -21.30 -17.14
CA ASP A 363 -6.49 -22.43 -17.54
C ASP A 363 -7.29 -23.04 -16.38
N GLY A 364 -7.02 -22.60 -15.14
CA GLY A 364 -7.78 -23.00 -13.95
C GLY A 364 -7.43 -24.38 -13.40
N ALA A 365 -6.32 -24.99 -13.82
CA ALA A 365 -5.87 -26.27 -13.27
C ALA A 365 -5.42 -26.14 -11.82
N ASN A 366 -4.64 -25.08 -11.51
CA ASN A 366 -4.21 -24.71 -10.16
C ASN A 366 -3.56 -25.88 -9.39
N ASP A 367 -2.75 -26.65 -10.05
CA ASP A 367 -2.14 -27.89 -9.55
C ASP A 367 -0.66 -27.77 -9.21
N TRP A 368 -0.15 -26.51 -9.18
CA TRP A 368 1.18 -26.19 -8.71
C TRP A 368 1.16 -25.45 -7.37
N VAL A 369 2.21 -25.62 -6.58
CA VAL A 369 2.36 -25.05 -5.26
C VAL A 369 3.76 -24.47 -5.03
N LEU A 370 3.82 -23.34 -4.32
CA LEU A 370 5.00 -22.80 -3.68
C LEU A 370 4.91 -23.13 -2.19
N GLU A 371 5.86 -23.93 -1.69
CA GLU A 371 5.93 -24.26 -0.25
C GLU A 371 7.11 -23.55 0.39
N LEU A 372 6.80 -22.86 1.48
CA LEU A 372 7.75 -22.07 2.25
C LEU A 372 7.69 -22.48 3.71
N ASP A 373 8.84 -22.51 4.36
CA ASP A 373 8.94 -22.56 5.81
C ASP A 373 9.36 -21.18 6.33
N ALA A 374 8.63 -20.66 7.30
CA ALA A 374 8.92 -19.39 7.94
C ALA A 374 9.42 -19.65 9.37
N ASP A 375 10.70 -19.37 9.60
CA ASP A 375 11.34 -19.48 10.92
C ASP A 375 10.88 -18.32 11.83
N VAL A 376 10.22 -18.67 12.93
CA VAL A 376 9.62 -17.70 13.85
C VAL A 376 10.70 -16.96 14.67
N GLU A 377 11.76 -17.64 15.12
CA GLU A 377 12.83 -17.05 15.92
C GLU A 377 13.66 -16.08 15.06
N ALA A 378 14.10 -16.53 13.89
CA ALA A 378 14.81 -15.69 12.94
C ALA A 378 13.96 -14.51 12.46
N THR A 379 12.64 -14.71 12.25
CA THR A 379 11.67 -13.66 11.90
C THR A 379 11.59 -12.58 12.99
N ARG A 380 11.57 -12.99 14.27
CA ARG A 380 11.54 -12.06 15.40
C ARG A 380 12.81 -11.22 15.48
N GLU A 381 13.96 -11.85 15.28
CA GLU A 381 15.25 -11.16 15.27
C GLU A 381 15.39 -10.19 14.08
N ALA A 382 14.97 -10.63 12.89
CA ALA A 382 15.07 -9.84 11.68
C ALA A 382 14.00 -8.72 11.55
N GLY A 383 12.89 -8.81 12.32
CA GLY A 383 11.73 -7.93 12.20
C GLY A 383 10.97 -8.07 10.85
N ARG A 384 11.23 -9.15 10.12
CA ARG A 384 10.58 -9.53 8.86
C ARG A 384 10.56 -11.06 8.73
N PRO A 385 9.62 -11.65 7.95
CA PRO A 385 9.61 -13.09 7.75
C PRO A 385 10.94 -13.59 7.18
N VAL A 386 11.52 -14.60 7.81
CA VAL A 386 12.69 -15.32 7.29
C VAL A 386 12.19 -16.60 6.67
N LEU A 387 12.32 -16.71 5.33
CA LEU A 387 11.69 -17.74 4.52
C LEU A 387 12.72 -18.69 3.91
N LYS A 388 12.41 -19.97 4.00
CA LYS A 388 13.09 -21.06 3.29
C LYS A 388 12.17 -21.61 2.21
N LEU A 389 12.64 -21.71 0.98
CA LEU A 389 11.90 -22.36 -0.11
C LEU A 389 12.07 -23.86 -0.02
N LEU A 390 10.98 -24.57 0.31
CA LEU A 390 10.96 -26.02 0.41
C LEU A 390 10.72 -26.65 -0.96
N ARG A 391 9.66 -26.20 -1.64
CA ARG A 391 9.25 -26.76 -2.93
C ARG A 391 8.62 -25.70 -3.84
N LEU A 392 8.86 -25.84 -5.12
CA LEU A 392 8.15 -25.16 -6.20
C LEU A 392 7.89 -26.21 -7.29
N GLY A 393 6.65 -26.66 -7.43
CA GLY A 393 6.32 -27.75 -8.32
C GLY A 393 4.86 -28.18 -8.24
N PRO A 394 4.49 -29.24 -9.00
CA PRO A 394 3.14 -29.76 -9.01
C PRO A 394 2.72 -30.30 -7.63
N LEU A 395 1.43 -30.21 -7.34
CA LEU A 395 0.81 -30.85 -6.17
C LEU A 395 0.98 -32.38 -6.30
N VAL A 396 1.48 -33.02 -5.25
CA VAL A 396 1.70 -34.48 -5.19
C VAL A 396 0.59 -35.10 -4.36
#